data_abf7f816a69c388bf6bfe7fc5b26c05b
#
_entry.id   abf7f816a69c388bf6bfe7fc5b26c05b
#
_cell.length_a   1.000
_cell.length_b   1.000
_cell.length_c   1.000
_cell.angle_alpha   90.00
_cell.angle_beta   90.00
_cell.angle_gamma   90.00
#
_symmetry.space_group_name_H-M   'P 1'
#
loop_
_entity.id
_entity.type
_entity.pdbx_description
1 polymer ?
#
loop_
_entity_poly.entity_id
_entity_poly.type
_entity_poly.pdbx_seq_one_letter_code
_entity_poly.pdbx_strand_id
1 'polypeptide(L)'
;MRRVVRTAAVAALVTGAGLTGGAARAADDGQGGLLRLAHLSPDTPAVDVYVDSVSDPDIGIVLTGVSYGAVSDYQDVPPGEYTVSMREAGAEESAPPVLSTTVEVVEDSARTVAGVGLFADLGLEIIDDALDTPPQGEARVRVLAGAANAETLDVAIDDGTGIASQLAFATTSDYVDVPAGTTGLQVGADGDDPTDLPVDLDPGSVYSLVVLDEADGLTVQPVLDAASPGVVPQGGVETGAGGTADSGSFGLVALGAGAAVVGAGALVLRTGGGRHRPGIHRR
;
A
#
# COMPACT_ATOMS: atom_id res chain seq x y z
N MET A 1 -7.06 -29.56 -12.71
CA MET A 1 -7.24 -29.09 -11.30
C MET A 1 -6.44 -27.79 -11.19
N ARG A 2 -7.14 -26.67 -11.24
CA ARG A 2 -6.50 -25.34 -11.14
C ARG A 2 -5.85 -25.17 -9.76
N ARG A 3 -4.56 -24.91 -9.71
CA ARG A 3 -3.88 -24.44 -8.50
C ARG A 3 -3.98 -22.90 -8.47
N VAL A 4 -5.07 -22.40 -7.90
CA VAL A 4 -5.19 -20.98 -7.61
C VAL A 4 -4.31 -20.70 -6.38
N VAL A 5 -3.23 -19.98 -6.55
CA VAL A 5 -2.45 -19.44 -5.43
C VAL A 5 -3.22 -18.23 -4.91
N ARG A 6 -4.02 -18.44 -3.88
CA ARG A 6 -4.75 -17.35 -3.21
C ARG A 6 -3.81 -16.67 -2.22
N THR A 7 -3.32 -15.52 -2.57
CA THR A 7 -2.65 -14.64 -1.61
C THR A 7 -3.68 -13.66 -1.06
N ALA A 8 -4.31 -14.02 0.05
CA ALA A 8 -5.18 -13.12 0.77
C ALA A 8 -4.32 -12.16 1.58
N ALA A 9 -4.31 -10.89 1.23
CA ALA A 9 -3.80 -9.83 2.10
C ALA A 9 -4.85 -9.57 3.19
N VAL A 10 -4.74 -10.28 4.32
CA VAL A 10 -5.54 -10.02 5.52
C VAL A 10 -4.75 -9.08 6.40
N ALA A 11 -5.36 -7.96 6.76
CA ALA A 11 -4.90 -7.09 7.83
C ALA A 11 -4.61 -7.91 9.10
N ALA A 12 -3.40 -7.78 9.64
CA ALA A 12 -2.81 -8.58 10.69
C ALA A 12 -3.60 -8.52 11.99
N LEU A 13 -4.01 -9.69 12.49
CA LEU A 13 -4.12 -9.95 13.92
C LEU A 13 -2.96 -10.88 14.30
N VAL A 14 -2.03 -10.34 15.06
CA VAL A 14 -0.89 -11.06 15.63
C VAL A 14 -1.36 -11.97 16.75
N THR A 15 -1.16 -13.28 16.61
CA THR A 15 -0.96 -14.20 17.75
C THR A 15 0.13 -15.19 17.37
N GLY A 16 1.13 -15.25 18.26
CA GLY A 16 2.42 -15.81 18.03
C GLY A 16 2.57 -17.33 18.03
N ALA A 17 3.81 -17.68 17.76
CA ALA A 17 4.62 -18.86 18.06
C ALA A 17 4.77 -19.88 16.93
N GLY A 18 6.03 -20.02 16.48
CA GLY A 18 6.50 -21.19 15.73
C GLY A 18 7.75 -20.89 14.90
N LEU A 19 8.93 -21.01 15.56
CA LEU A 19 10.24 -21.00 14.91
C LEU A 19 10.35 -22.13 13.88
N THR A 20 10.47 -21.77 12.62
CA THR A 20 11.22 -22.56 11.64
C THR A 20 12.09 -21.57 10.86
N GLY A 21 13.43 -21.76 10.97
CA GLY A 21 14.41 -20.97 10.25
C GLY A 21 14.13 -21.00 8.75
N GLY A 22 13.60 -19.89 8.22
CA GLY A 22 13.52 -19.65 6.80
C GLY A 22 14.95 -19.43 6.30
N ALA A 23 15.47 -20.36 5.52
CA ALA A 23 16.62 -20.11 4.68
C ALA A 23 16.32 -18.83 3.90
N ALA A 24 17.23 -17.84 4.00
CA ALA A 24 17.26 -16.73 3.05
C ALA A 24 17.23 -17.36 1.66
N ARG A 25 16.10 -17.17 0.97
CA ARG A 25 16.04 -17.51 -0.43
C ARG A 25 17.05 -16.58 -1.08
N ALA A 26 18.09 -17.17 -1.64
CA ALA A 26 18.89 -16.49 -2.64
C ALA A 26 17.89 -15.91 -3.64
N ALA A 27 18.08 -14.64 -4.01
CA ALA A 27 17.37 -14.07 -5.14
C ALA A 27 17.49 -15.08 -6.29
N ASP A 28 16.37 -15.60 -6.73
CA ASP A 28 16.29 -16.37 -7.96
C ASP A 28 16.70 -15.37 -9.04
N ASP A 29 17.74 -15.71 -9.80
CA ASP A 29 18.31 -14.82 -10.82
C ASP A 29 17.21 -14.43 -11.81
N GLY A 30 16.80 -13.16 -11.76
CA GLY A 30 15.73 -12.50 -12.46
C GLY A 30 15.33 -13.08 -13.81
N GLN A 31 14.25 -13.82 -13.84
CA GLN A 31 13.60 -14.32 -15.05
C GLN A 31 12.12 -13.93 -15.08
N GLY A 32 11.65 -13.18 -14.10
CA GLY A 32 10.31 -12.68 -13.99
C GLY A 32 10.19 -11.19 -14.27
N GLY A 33 8.97 -10.70 -14.34
CA GLY A 33 8.63 -9.30 -14.25
C GLY A 33 7.80 -9.02 -13.02
N LEU A 34 7.77 -7.80 -12.57
CA LEU A 34 7.05 -7.36 -11.40
C LEU A 34 5.70 -6.74 -11.80
N LEU A 35 4.64 -7.21 -11.19
CA LEU A 35 3.30 -6.68 -11.41
C LEU A 35 2.66 -6.32 -10.07
N ARG A 36 2.09 -5.12 -9.95
CA ARG A 36 1.28 -4.73 -8.81
C ARG A 36 -0.03 -4.08 -9.25
N LEU A 37 -0.94 -3.96 -8.31
CA LEU A 37 -2.26 -3.41 -8.53
C LEU A 37 -2.48 -2.20 -7.62
N ALA A 38 -3.20 -1.19 -8.14
CA ALA A 38 -3.62 -0.01 -7.39
C ALA A 38 -5.10 0.27 -7.63
N HIS A 39 -5.81 0.77 -6.61
CA HIS A 39 -7.19 1.22 -6.72
C HIS A 39 -7.28 2.70 -6.35
N LEU A 40 -7.41 3.56 -7.36
CA LEU A 40 -7.37 5.03 -7.24
C LEU A 40 -8.68 5.68 -7.67
N SER A 41 -9.82 4.96 -7.58
CA SER A 41 -11.16 5.50 -7.86
C SER A 41 -11.90 5.75 -6.54
N PRO A 42 -12.17 7.01 -6.16
CA PRO A 42 -12.67 7.35 -4.83
C PRO A 42 -14.15 6.99 -4.62
N ASP A 43 -14.95 6.93 -5.66
CA ASP A 43 -16.39 6.64 -5.61
C ASP A 43 -16.73 5.20 -6.03
N THR A 44 -15.72 4.37 -6.31
CA THR A 44 -15.88 2.95 -6.59
C THR A 44 -15.79 2.15 -5.29
N PRO A 45 -16.78 1.29 -5.00
CA PRO A 45 -16.71 0.36 -3.86
C PRO A 45 -15.50 -0.56 -3.94
N ALA A 46 -15.17 -1.22 -2.82
CA ALA A 46 -14.12 -2.24 -2.82
C ALA A 46 -14.37 -3.32 -3.88
N VAL A 47 -13.29 -3.80 -4.47
CA VAL A 47 -13.30 -4.76 -5.59
C VAL A 47 -12.42 -5.96 -5.30
N ASP A 48 -12.71 -7.07 -5.98
CA ASP A 48 -11.81 -8.22 -6.07
C ASP A 48 -11.12 -8.17 -7.45
N VAL A 49 -9.79 -8.27 -7.46
CA VAL A 49 -8.99 -8.22 -8.67
C VAL A 49 -8.35 -9.57 -8.94
N TYR A 50 -8.53 -10.07 -10.14
CA TYR A 50 -8.00 -11.33 -10.63
C TYR A 50 -6.98 -11.04 -11.72
N VAL A 51 -5.81 -11.65 -11.60
CA VAL A 51 -4.74 -11.62 -12.61
C VAL A 51 -4.54 -13.04 -13.08
N ASP A 52 -4.88 -13.34 -14.32
CA ASP A 52 -4.82 -14.67 -14.90
C ASP A 52 -3.84 -14.67 -16.09
N SER A 53 -2.89 -15.61 -16.12
CA SER A 53 -2.03 -15.80 -17.29
C SER A 53 -2.85 -16.27 -18.49
N VAL A 54 -2.62 -15.63 -19.64
CA VAL A 54 -3.30 -16.01 -20.88
C VAL A 54 -2.80 -17.35 -21.41
N SER A 55 -1.52 -17.67 -21.20
CA SER A 55 -0.87 -18.88 -21.72
C SER A 55 -0.90 -20.06 -20.75
N ASP A 56 -0.97 -19.82 -19.45
CA ASP A 56 -0.94 -20.86 -18.40
C ASP A 56 -2.07 -20.65 -17.39
N PRO A 57 -3.15 -21.44 -17.50
CA PRO A 57 -4.31 -21.29 -16.63
C PRO A 57 -4.06 -21.70 -15.17
N ASP A 58 -2.89 -22.28 -14.86
CA ASP A 58 -2.49 -22.61 -13.50
C ASP A 58 -1.81 -21.44 -12.77
N ILE A 59 -1.46 -20.38 -13.49
CA ILE A 59 -0.88 -19.13 -12.96
C ILE A 59 -1.98 -18.09 -12.82
N GLY A 60 -2.24 -17.68 -11.57
CA GLY A 60 -3.22 -16.64 -11.27
C GLY A 60 -3.02 -16.06 -9.89
N ILE A 61 -3.33 -14.77 -9.74
CA ILE A 61 -3.29 -14.02 -8.48
C ILE A 61 -4.69 -13.46 -8.22
N VAL A 62 -5.14 -13.52 -6.97
CA VAL A 62 -6.41 -12.92 -6.55
C VAL A 62 -6.16 -12.02 -5.37
N LEU A 63 -6.51 -10.74 -5.51
CA LEU A 63 -6.55 -9.76 -4.42
C LEU A 63 -8.02 -9.45 -4.12
N THR A 64 -8.43 -9.62 -2.86
CA THR A 64 -9.82 -9.43 -2.46
C THR A 64 -9.99 -8.19 -1.59
N GLY A 65 -11.12 -7.50 -1.76
CA GLY A 65 -11.48 -6.36 -0.93
C GLY A 65 -10.57 -5.14 -1.13
N VAL A 66 -10.05 -4.94 -2.34
CA VAL A 66 -9.18 -3.81 -2.68
C VAL A 66 -10.02 -2.54 -2.68
N SER A 67 -9.76 -1.63 -1.75
CA SER A 67 -10.46 -0.37 -1.57
C SER A 67 -9.66 0.82 -2.11
N TYR A 68 -10.31 1.99 -2.22
CA TYR A 68 -9.67 3.24 -2.63
C TYR A 68 -8.39 3.53 -1.84
N GLY A 69 -7.33 3.92 -2.53
CA GLY A 69 -5.99 4.18 -1.99
C GLY A 69 -5.14 2.92 -1.79
N ALA A 70 -5.69 1.72 -1.97
CA ALA A 70 -4.91 0.49 -1.82
C ALA A 70 -3.93 0.32 -2.99
N VAL A 71 -2.67 0.05 -2.65
CA VAL A 71 -1.62 -0.37 -3.59
C VAL A 71 -1.03 -1.67 -3.05
N SER A 72 -0.97 -2.71 -3.89
CA SER A 72 -0.42 -4.00 -3.49
C SER A 72 1.11 -3.98 -3.50
N ASP A 73 1.71 -4.96 -2.83
CA ASP A 73 3.11 -5.31 -3.10
C ASP A 73 3.28 -5.81 -4.53
N TYR A 74 4.50 -5.69 -5.07
CA TYR A 74 4.84 -6.31 -6.34
C TYR A 74 4.78 -7.83 -6.22
N GLN A 75 4.21 -8.44 -7.25
CA GLN A 75 4.18 -9.88 -7.44
C GLN A 75 5.15 -10.22 -8.56
N ASP A 76 6.07 -11.15 -8.30
CA ASP A 76 6.95 -11.70 -9.32
C ASP A 76 6.15 -12.71 -10.16
N VAL A 77 6.05 -12.44 -11.45
CA VAL A 77 5.30 -13.28 -12.38
C VAL A 77 6.14 -13.62 -13.62
N PRO A 78 6.01 -14.84 -14.17
CA PRO A 78 6.70 -15.20 -15.41
C PRO A 78 6.38 -14.22 -16.55
N PRO A 79 7.31 -13.99 -17.49
CA PRO A 79 7.04 -13.18 -18.67
C PRO A 79 5.87 -13.74 -19.48
N GLY A 80 4.99 -12.88 -19.97
CA GLY A 80 3.82 -13.28 -20.73
C GLY A 80 2.70 -12.27 -20.69
N GLU A 81 1.59 -12.62 -21.31
CA GLU A 81 0.36 -11.83 -21.26
C GLU A 81 -0.51 -12.26 -20.08
N TYR A 82 -1.05 -11.28 -19.35
CA TYR A 82 -1.95 -11.48 -18.22
C TYR A 82 -3.24 -10.69 -18.44
N THR A 83 -4.37 -11.32 -18.16
CA THR A 83 -5.66 -10.63 -18.07
C THR A 83 -5.86 -10.18 -16.63
N VAL A 84 -5.96 -8.87 -16.44
CA VAL A 84 -6.36 -8.27 -15.15
C VAL A 84 -7.84 -7.95 -15.22
N SER A 85 -8.61 -8.54 -14.33
CA SER A 85 -10.06 -8.34 -14.28
C SER A 85 -10.53 -7.94 -12.90
N MET A 86 -11.43 -6.97 -12.85
CA MET A 86 -11.99 -6.38 -11.63
C MET A 86 -13.45 -6.81 -11.48
N ARG A 87 -13.85 -7.24 -10.29
CA ARG A 87 -15.22 -7.60 -9.91
C ARG A 87 -15.63 -6.88 -8.65
N GLU A 88 -16.92 -6.80 -8.37
CA GLU A 88 -17.40 -6.35 -7.06
C GLU A 88 -16.85 -7.26 -5.95
N ALA A 89 -16.46 -6.67 -4.81
CA ALA A 89 -15.93 -7.44 -3.70
C ALA A 89 -16.94 -8.49 -3.21
N GLY A 90 -16.46 -9.74 -3.11
CA GLY A 90 -17.28 -10.89 -2.70
C GLY A 90 -18.17 -11.47 -3.80
N ALA A 91 -18.06 -11.01 -5.04
CA ALA A 91 -18.73 -11.64 -6.17
C ALA A 91 -18.16 -13.04 -6.42
N GLU A 92 -18.99 -13.94 -6.98
CA GLU A 92 -18.52 -15.26 -7.41
C GLU A 92 -17.44 -15.11 -8.50
N GLU A 93 -16.42 -15.96 -8.46
CA GLU A 93 -15.33 -15.95 -9.46
C GLU A 93 -15.84 -16.08 -10.91
N SER A 94 -16.99 -16.75 -11.10
CA SER A 94 -17.66 -16.91 -12.40
C SER A 94 -18.50 -15.69 -12.84
N ALA A 95 -18.66 -14.69 -11.97
CA ALA A 95 -19.37 -13.47 -12.32
C ALA A 95 -18.62 -12.69 -13.41
N PRO A 96 -19.32 -12.04 -14.34
CA PRO A 96 -18.67 -11.23 -15.35
C PRO A 96 -17.88 -10.08 -14.67
N PRO A 97 -16.67 -9.76 -15.15
CA PRO A 97 -15.92 -8.62 -14.62
C PRO A 97 -16.61 -7.30 -14.96
N VAL A 98 -16.47 -6.33 -14.06
CA VAL A 98 -16.86 -4.93 -14.32
C VAL A 98 -15.93 -4.32 -15.37
N LEU A 99 -14.64 -4.58 -15.22
CA LEU A 99 -13.59 -4.16 -16.15
C LEU A 99 -12.57 -5.30 -16.33
N SER A 100 -11.92 -5.30 -17.48
CA SER A 100 -10.73 -6.12 -17.71
C SER A 100 -9.79 -5.46 -18.71
N THR A 101 -8.49 -5.73 -18.56
CA THR A 101 -7.45 -5.32 -19.49
C THR A 101 -6.42 -6.44 -19.64
N THR A 102 -5.62 -6.38 -20.68
CA THR A 102 -4.48 -7.29 -20.86
C THR A 102 -3.19 -6.51 -20.66
N VAL A 103 -2.28 -7.03 -19.83
CA VAL A 103 -0.96 -6.48 -19.59
C VAL A 103 0.08 -7.49 -20.05
N GLU A 104 1.06 -7.03 -20.81
CA GLU A 104 2.24 -7.81 -21.14
C GLU A 104 3.30 -7.61 -20.06
N VAL A 105 3.81 -8.67 -19.47
CA VAL A 105 4.93 -8.64 -18.54
C VAL A 105 6.15 -9.19 -19.25
N VAL A 106 7.24 -8.41 -19.26
CA VAL A 106 8.52 -8.83 -19.82
C VAL A 106 9.55 -9.02 -18.71
N GLU A 107 10.62 -9.75 -18.99
CA GLU A 107 11.73 -9.95 -18.05
C GLU A 107 12.25 -8.59 -17.55
N ASP A 108 12.59 -8.52 -16.26
CA ASP A 108 13.16 -7.34 -15.59
C ASP A 108 12.31 -6.05 -15.69
N SER A 109 11.04 -6.16 -16.08
CA SER A 109 10.12 -5.03 -16.05
C SER A 109 9.32 -4.95 -14.76
N ALA A 110 8.89 -3.74 -14.41
CA ALA A 110 7.91 -3.54 -13.34
C ALA A 110 6.73 -2.73 -13.88
N ARG A 111 5.52 -3.16 -13.53
CA ARG A 111 4.27 -2.50 -13.98
C ARG A 111 3.25 -2.42 -12.87
N THR A 112 2.56 -1.29 -12.85
CA THR A 112 1.36 -1.09 -12.01
C THR A 112 0.13 -1.08 -12.90
N VAL A 113 -0.87 -1.92 -12.60
CA VAL A 113 -2.21 -1.79 -13.19
C VAL A 113 -3.09 -1.08 -12.18
N ALA A 114 -3.52 0.13 -12.52
CA ALA A 114 -4.30 0.99 -11.64
C ALA A 114 -5.74 1.12 -12.12
N GLY A 115 -6.70 0.88 -11.23
CA GLY A 115 -8.09 1.28 -11.43
C GLY A 115 -8.22 2.77 -11.14
N VAL A 116 -8.51 3.57 -12.16
CA VAL A 116 -8.51 5.04 -12.10
C VAL A 116 -9.81 5.62 -12.67
N GLY A 117 -10.07 6.87 -12.35
CA GLY A 117 -11.26 7.57 -12.78
C GLY A 117 -12.40 7.49 -11.76
N LEU A 118 -13.48 8.18 -12.02
CA LEU A 118 -14.73 8.04 -11.27
C LEU A 118 -15.49 6.77 -11.74
N PHE A 119 -16.37 6.25 -10.91
CA PHE A 119 -17.13 5.03 -11.22
C PHE A 119 -17.80 5.04 -12.60
N ALA A 120 -18.30 6.21 -13.04
CA ALA A 120 -18.94 6.36 -14.33
C ALA A 120 -17.97 6.23 -15.52
N ASP A 121 -16.69 6.55 -15.30
CA ASP A 121 -15.62 6.55 -16.31
C ASP A 121 -14.43 5.71 -15.85
N LEU A 122 -14.69 4.71 -14.99
CA LEU A 122 -13.68 3.84 -14.42
C LEU A 122 -12.91 3.08 -15.51
N GLY A 123 -11.58 3.18 -15.46
CA GLY A 123 -10.66 2.53 -16.40
C GLY A 123 -9.56 1.75 -15.67
N LEU A 124 -8.85 0.92 -16.44
CA LEU A 124 -7.62 0.26 -16.00
C LEU A 124 -6.46 0.83 -16.80
N GLU A 125 -5.55 1.54 -16.11
CA GLU A 125 -4.33 2.09 -16.69
C GLU A 125 -3.14 1.19 -16.39
N ILE A 126 -2.27 0.98 -17.39
CA ILE A 126 -1.02 0.25 -17.24
C ILE A 126 0.10 1.28 -17.17
N ILE A 127 0.81 1.30 -16.04
CA ILE A 127 1.87 2.25 -15.74
C ILE A 127 3.18 1.47 -15.70
N ASP A 128 4.16 1.90 -16.49
CA ASP A 128 5.52 1.37 -16.40
C ASP A 128 6.24 1.98 -15.20
N ASP A 129 6.88 1.13 -14.40
CA ASP A 129 7.55 1.52 -13.17
C ASP A 129 9.07 1.46 -13.35
N ALA A 130 9.77 2.58 -13.09
CA ALA A 130 11.23 2.65 -13.13
C ALA A 130 11.79 2.46 -11.72
N LEU A 131 12.31 1.26 -11.44
CA LEU A 131 12.81 0.88 -10.12
C LEU A 131 14.33 1.09 -9.95
N ASP A 132 14.96 1.80 -10.88
CA ASP A 132 16.39 2.10 -10.83
C ASP A 132 16.73 2.93 -9.60
N THR A 133 17.80 2.53 -8.92
CA THR A 133 18.28 3.19 -7.71
C THR A 133 18.67 4.65 -8.00
N PRO A 134 18.18 5.63 -7.20
CA PRO A 134 18.57 7.04 -7.34
C PRO A 134 20.02 7.27 -6.94
N PRO A 135 20.59 8.46 -7.22
CA PRO A 135 21.92 8.88 -6.77
C PRO A 135 22.07 8.80 -5.25
N GLN A 136 23.32 8.71 -4.78
CA GLN A 136 23.61 8.60 -3.34
C GLN A 136 23.11 9.82 -2.56
N GLY A 137 22.33 9.60 -1.51
CA GLY A 137 21.74 10.64 -0.67
C GLY A 137 20.42 11.20 -1.18
N GLU A 138 19.93 10.66 -2.28
CA GLU A 138 18.64 11.02 -2.87
C GLU A 138 17.64 9.88 -2.77
N ALA A 139 16.37 10.20 -2.90
CA ALA A 139 15.26 9.30 -3.16
C ALA A 139 14.66 9.63 -4.52
N ARG A 140 14.11 8.65 -5.20
CA ARG A 140 13.38 8.85 -6.46
C ARG A 140 11.89 8.79 -6.18
N VAL A 141 11.16 9.78 -6.64
CA VAL A 141 9.73 9.91 -6.36
C VAL A 141 8.93 10.20 -7.62
N ARG A 142 7.72 9.73 -7.69
CA ARG A 142 6.69 10.19 -8.64
C ARG A 142 5.36 10.40 -7.91
N VAL A 143 4.41 11.06 -8.54
CA VAL A 143 3.06 11.28 -8.02
C VAL A 143 2.05 10.46 -8.81
N LEU A 144 1.15 9.78 -8.09
CA LEU A 144 -0.06 9.19 -8.64
C LEU A 144 -1.25 10.06 -8.17
N ALA A 145 -1.94 10.70 -9.10
CA ALA A 145 -3.06 11.60 -8.80
C ALA A 145 -4.37 10.81 -8.65
N GLY A 146 -4.64 10.35 -7.43
CA GLY A 146 -5.86 9.63 -7.07
C GLY A 146 -6.97 10.50 -6.48
N ALA A 147 -6.71 11.79 -6.23
CA ALA A 147 -7.67 12.73 -5.65
C ALA A 147 -8.58 13.32 -6.74
N ALA A 148 -9.87 13.00 -6.73
CA ALA A 148 -10.84 13.47 -7.71
C ALA A 148 -11.42 14.86 -7.39
N ASN A 149 -11.25 15.34 -6.14
CA ASN A 149 -11.67 16.68 -5.75
C ASN A 149 -10.71 17.78 -6.26
N ALA A 150 -9.57 17.40 -6.85
CA ALA A 150 -8.64 18.28 -7.53
C ALA A 150 -8.59 17.94 -9.02
N GLU A 151 -8.92 18.91 -9.90
CA GLU A 151 -8.79 18.72 -11.36
C GLU A 151 -7.32 18.59 -11.75
N THR A 152 -6.45 19.36 -11.09
CA THR A 152 -4.98 19.31 -11.26
C THR A 152 -4.25 19.43 -9.94
N LEU A 153 -3.08 18.80 -9.87
CA LEU A 153 -2.16 18.87 -8.73
C LEU A 153 -0.83 19.49 -9.14
N ASP A 154 -0.34 20.40 -8.31
CA ASP A 154 1.04 20.87 -8.31
C ASP A 154 1.73 20.34 -7.06
N VAL A 155 2.84 19.57 -7.22
CA VAL A 155 3.54 18.92 -6.10
C VAL A 155 5.02 19.28 -6.13
N ALA A 156 5.52 19.82 -5.02
CA ALA A 156 6.92 20.15 -4.82
C ALA A 156 7.37 19.75 -3.40
N ILE A 157 8.68 19.63 -3.17
CA ILE A 157 9.23 19.52 -1.81
C ILE A 157 9.57 20.91 -1.26
N ASP A 158 9.81 21.01 0.05
CA ASP A 158 10.07 22.28 0.76
C ASP A 158 11.24 23.10 0.22
N ASP A 159 12.22 22.48 -0.42
CA ASP A 159 13.35 23.18 -1.04
C ASP A 159 12.99 23.85 -2.38
N GLY A 160 11.76 23.65 -2.86
CA GLY A 160 11.26 24.18 -4.11
C GLY A 160 11.46 23.26 -5.32
N THR A 161 12.00 22.04 -5.13
CA THR A 161 12.09 21.06 -6.22
C THR A 161 10.70 20.58 -6.61
N GLY A 162 10.27 20.86 -7.85
CA GLY A 162 8.99 20.41 -8.39
C GLY A 162 9.03 18.92 -8.72
N ILE A 163 7.99 18.18 -8.31
CA ILE A 163 7.81 16.76 -8.65
C ILE A 163 6.76 16.62 -9.75
N ALA A 164 5.67 17.37 -9.65
CA ALA A 164 4.60 17.38 -10.66
C ALA A 164 4.05 18.79 -10.81
N SER A 165 3.60 19.15 -12.02
CA SER A 165 2.92 20.41 -12.28
C SER A 165 1.74 20.16 -13.20
N GLN A 166 0.58 20.74 -12.84
CA GLN A 166 -0.69 20.56 -13.55
C GLN A 166 -1.02 19.09 -13.84
N LEU A 167 -0.69 18.21 -12.85
CA LEU A 167 -0.95 16.79 -12.98
C LEU A 167 -2.45 16.53 -12.83
N ALA A 168 -3.09 16.06 -13.91
CA ALA A 168 -4.52 15.81 -13.92
C ALA A 168 -4.90 14.61 -13.04
N PHE A 169 -6.13 14.63 -12.51
CA PHE A 169 -6.72 13.48 -11.85
C PHE A 169 -6.61 12.21 -12.72
N ALA A 170 -6.41 11.06 -12.10
CA ALA A 170 -6.25 9.75 -12.74
C ALA A 170 -5.00 9.63 -13.65
N THR A 171 -3.99 10.48 -13.47
CA THR A 171 -2.71 10.40 -14.19
C THR A 171 -1.51 10.25 -13.25
N THR A 172 -0.35 9.98 -13.83
CA THR A 172 0.91 9.75 -13.11
C THR A 172 1.99 10.70 -13.65
N SER A 173 2.82 11.26 -12.75
CA SER A 173 3.98 12.06 -13.15
C SER A 173 5.15 11.17 -13.59
N ASP A 174 6.16 11.79 -14.22
CA ASP A 174 7.48 11.21 -14.34
C ASP A 174 8.14 11.07 -12.95
N TYR A 175 9.19 10.23 -12.86
CA TYR A 175 10.03 10.13 -11.67
C TYR A 175 11.02 11.31 -11.60
N VAL A 176 11.23 11.81 -10.38
CA VAL A 176 12.18 12.90 -10.06
C VAL A 176 13.06 12.47 -8.90
N ASP A 177 14.37 12.68 -9.00
CA ASP A 177 15.29 12.49 -7.88
C ASP A 177 15.25 13.72 -6.96
N VAL A 178 15.06 13.48 -5.64
CA VAL A 178 14.93 14.52 -4.61
C VAL A 178 15.83 14.19 -3.42
N PRO A 179 16.27 15.18 -2.62
CA PRO A 179 17.01 14.91 -1.40
C PRO A 179 16.24 13.98 -0.47
N ALA A 180 16.91 12.94 0.04
CA ALA A 180 16.33 12.02 1.00
C ALA A 180 16.22 12.65 2.40
N GLY A 181 15.31 12.15 3.21
CA GLY A 181 15.05 12.56 4.60
C GLY A 181 13.61 12.91 4.84
N THR A 182 13.33 13.44 6.03
CA THR A 182 12.01 14.00 6.36
C THR A 182 11.86 15.35 5.67
N THR A 183 10.86 15.50 4.82
CA THR A 183 10.58 16.76 4.11
C THR A 183 9.07 17.03 4.08
N GLY A 184 8.66 18.26 3.87
CA GLY A 184 7.30 18.62 3.53
C GLY A 184 7.06 18.48 2.03
N LEU A 185 5.93 17.88 1.67
CA LEU A 185 5.39 17.98 0.32
C LEU A 185 4.38 19.11 0.29
N GLN A 186 4.63 20.08 -0.56
CA GLN A 186 3.69 21.15 -0.87
C GLN A 186 2.77 20.67 -1.98
N VAL A 187 1.52 20.37 -1.63
CA VAL A 187 0.51 19.87 -2.58
C VAL A 187 -0.53 20.97 -2.79
N GLY A 188 -0.52 21.57 -3.96
CA GLY A 188 -1.52 22.53 -4.43
C GLY A 188 -2.57 21.84 -5.31
N ALA A 189 -3.84 22.16 -5.11
CA ALA A 189 -4.96 21.71 -5.93
C ALA A 189 -5.50 22.91 -6.71
N ASP A 190 -5.71 22.75 -8.01
CA ASP A 190 -6.39 23.72 -8.90
C ASP A 190 -5.82 25.15 -8.87
N GLY A 191 -4.55 25.29 -8.45
CA GLY A 191 -3.87 26.58 -8.30
C GLY A 191 -4.13 27.30 -6.97
N ASP A 192 -4.76 26.63 -6.02
CA ASP A 192 -4.92 27.12 -4.65
C ASP A 192 -3.60 27.11 -3.88
N ASP A 193 -3.60 27.75 -2.70
CA ASP A 193 -2.44 27.73 -1.80
C ASP A 193 -2.10 26.27 -1.39
N PRO A 194 -0.84 25.84 -1.49
CA PRO A 194 -0.46 24.46 -1.23
C PRO A 194 -0.63 24.09 0.25
N THR A 195 -0.96 22.83 0.47
CA THR A 195 -0.97 22.19 1.79
C THR A 195 0.35 21.46 2.03
N ASP A 196 0.96 21.67 3.21
CA ASP A 196 2.18 20.97 3.59
C ASP A 196 1.83 19.60 4.19
N LEU A 197 2.31 18.53 3.56
CA LEU A 197 2.12 17.16 3.97
C LEU A 197 3.50 16.52 4.26
N PRO A 198 3.80 16.11 5.49
CA PRO A 198 5.11 15.56 5.83
C PRO A 198 5.28 14.16 5.23
N VAL A 199 6.47 13.89 4.68
CA VAL A 199 6.88 12.55 4.20
C VAL A 199 8.30 12.24 4.66
N ASP A 200 8.57 10.96 4.86
CA ASP A 200 9.91 10.43 5.11
C ASP A 200 10.36 9.63 3.88
N LEU A 201 11.49 10.03 3.29
CA LEU A 201 12.04 9.44 2.09
C LEU A 201 13.43 8.86 2.41
N ASP A 202 13.54 7.54 2.45
CA ASP A 202 14.82 6.88 2.71
C ASP A 202 15.80 7.05 1.54
N PRO A 203 17.09 7.31 1.80
CA PRO A 203 18.09 7.45 0.74
C PRO A 203 18.24 6.13 -0.03
N GLY A 204 18.34 6.24 -1.35
CA GLY A 204 18.46 5.09 -2.23
C GLY A 204 17.16 4.33 -2.47
N SER A 205 16.02 4.91 -2.11
CA SER A 205 14.70 4.32 -2.29
C SER A 205 13.91 5.00 -3.40
N VAL A 206 12.99 4.26 -3.98
CA VAL A 206 12.05 4.72 -5.01
C VAL A 206 10.65 4.67 -4.45
N TYR A 207 9.89 5.74 -4.62
CA TYR A 207 8.54 5.88 -4.08
C TYR A 207 7.52 6.33 -5.12
N SER A 208 6.32 5.78 -5.01
CA SER A 208 5.12 6.38 -5.57
C SER A 208 4.38 7.14 -4.46
N LEU A 209 4.23 8.45 -4.62
CA LEU A 209 3.48 9.33 -3.72
C LEU A 209 2.04 9.37 -4.21
N VAL A 210 1.16 8.62 -3.54
CA VAL A 210 -0.25 8.56 -3.92
C VAL A 210 -1.00 9.69 -3.23
N VAL A 211 -1.49 10.66 -4.00
CA VAL A 211 -2.31 11.77 -3.50
C VAL A 211 -3.78 11.36 -3.57
N LEU A 212 -4.45 11.41 -2.44
CA LEU A 212 -5.82 10.91 -2.27
C LEU A 212 -6.72 11.98 -1.66
N ASP A 213 -8.02 11.85 -1.93
CA ASP A 213 -9.05 12.62 -1.21
C ASP A 213 -9.21 12.11 0.22
N GLU A 214 -9.32 13.02 1.17
CA GLU A 214 -9.69 12.78 2.55
C GLU A 214 -10.84 13.73 2.96
N ALA A 215 -11.50 13.42 4.08
CA ALA A 215 -12.68 14.17 4.53
C ALA A 215 -12.43 15.69 4.71
N ASP A 216 -11.21 16.05 5.08
CA ASP A 216 -10.81 17.44 5.39
C ASP A 216 -9.79 17.99 4.37
N GLY A 217 -9.63 17.38 3.19
CA GLY A 217 -8.73 17.85 2.14
C GLY A 217 -8.00 16.74 1.41
N LEU A 218 -6.68 16.88 1.27
CA LEU A 218 -5.82 15.92 0.59
C LEU A 218 -4.91 15.20 1.58
N THR A 219 -4.57 13.96 1.27
CA THR A 219 -3.53 13.19 1.97
C THR A 219 -2.54 12.62 0.97
N VAL A 220 -1.32 12.32 1.44
CA VAL A 220 -0.29 11.64 0.65
C VAL A 220 0.10 10.34 1.34
N GLN A 221 0.04 9.26 0.58
CA GLN A 221 0.51 7.96 0.99
C GLN A 221 1.80 7.62 0.23
N PRO A 222 2.98 7.64 0.88
CA PRO A 222 4.21 7.16 0.26
C PRO A 222 4.16 5.62 0.17
N VAL A 223 4.32 5.10 -1.03
CA VAL A 223 4.42 3.67 -1.32
C VAL A 223 5.84 3.37 -1.77
N LEU A 224 6.53 2.48 -1.07
CA LEU A 224 7.88 2.06 -1.43
C LEU A 224 7.83 1.16 -2.67
N ASP A 225 8.44 1.61 -3.76
CA ASP A 225 8.53 0.86 -5.02
C ASP A 225 9.77 -0.04 -5.05
N ALA A 226 10.91 0.51 -4.62
CA ALA A 226 12.17 -0.22 -4.51
C ALA A 226 13.08 0.42 -3.46
N ALA A 227 14.03 -0.37 -2.95
CA ALA A 227 15.10 0.11 -2.06
C ALA A 227 16.45 -0.49 -2.46
N SER A 228 17.50 0.30 -2.34
CA SER A 228 18.87 -0.18 -2.56
C SER A 228 19.24 -1.30 -1.60
N PRO A 229 20.02 -2.29 -2.00
CA PRO A 229 20.52 -3.32 -1.10
C PRO A 229 21.27 -2.69 0.08
N GLY A 230 20.82 -2.98 1.31
CA GLY A 230 21.42 -2.45 2.54
C GLY A 230 20.70 -1.22 3.13
N VAL A 231 19.73 -0.66 2.45
CA VAL A 231 18.81 0.31 3.03
C VAL A 231 17.72 -0.47 3.78
N VAL A 232 17.68 -0.32 5.09
CA VAL A 232 16.57 -0.82 5.91
C VAL A 232 15.54 0.29 5.98
N PRO A 233 14.34 0.15 5.38
CA PRO A 233 13.30 1.18 5.44
C PRO A 233 13.03 1.57 6.90
N GLN A 234 13.13 2.87 7.20
CA GLN A 234 12.82 3.39 8.54
C GLN A 234 11.30 3.56 8.63
N GLY A 235 10.65 2.55 9.14
CA GLY A 235 9.19 2.54 9.28
C GLY A 235 8.61 1.13 9.38
N GLY A 236 9.42 0.10 9.19
CA GLY A 236 9.03 -1.27 9.48
C GLY A 236 8.88 -1.47 10.99
N VAL A 237 7.76 -1.99 11.45
CA VAL A 237 7.59 -2.51 12.82
C VAL A 237 8.79 -3.36 13.17
N GLU A 238 9.52 -3.00 14.24
CA GLU A 238 10.59 -3.82 14.80
C GLU A 238 10.03 -5.20 15.19
N THR A 239 10.12 -6.14 14.27
CA THR A 239 9.99 -7.55 14.62
C THR A 239 11.31 -7.97 15.26
N GLY A 240 11.28 -8.08 16.59
CA GLY A 240 12.36 -8.32 17.52
C GLY A 240 13.60 -9.03 16.99
N ALA A 241 14.75 -8.44 17.27
CA ALA A 241 16.06 -9.03 17.10
C ALA A 241 16.15 -10.39 17.79
N GLY A 242 16.13 -11.46 17.00
CA GLY A 242 16.50 -12.80 17.46
C GLY A 242 17.97 -12.80 17.85
N GLY A 243 18.24 -12.82 19.18
CA GLY A 243 19.59 -12.87 19.70
C GLY A 243 20.32 -14.12 19.23
N THR A 244 21.48 -13.93 18.59
CA THR A 244 22.50 -14.96 18.42
C THR A 244 23.00 -15.35 19.79
N ALA A 245 22.70 -16.56 20.24
CA ALA A 245 23.29 -17.15 21.42
C ALA A 245 24.77 -17.43 21.11
N ASP A 246 25.64 -16.59 21.64
CA ASP A 246 27.08 -16.88 21.72
C ASP A 246 27.32 -17.69 23.02
N SER A 247 27.80 -18.90 22.85
CA SER A 247 28.11 -19.83 23.93
C SER A 247 29.48 -19.48 24.53
N GLY A 248 29.45 -18.83 25.70
CA GLY A 248 30.67 -18.54 26.46
C GLY A 248 30.44 -18.13 27.91
N SER A 249 30.58 -19.11 28.80
CA SER A 249 31.04 -19.02 30.21
C SER A 249 30.44 -18.01 31.20
N PHE A 250 29.75 -18.58 32.17
CA PHE A 250 29.70 -18.31 33.63
C PHE A 250 29.99 -16.89 34.17
N GLY A 251 28.99 -16.26 34.74
CA GLY A 251 29.12 -15.17 35.69
C GLY A 251 27.78 -14.85 36.35
N LEU A 252 27.57 -15.43 37.55
CA LEU A 252 26.46 -15.13 38.46
C LEU A 252 26.61 -13.70 39.00
N VAL A 253 25.66 -12.81 38.75
CA VAL A 253 25.33 -11.71 39.67
C VAL A 253 23.82 -11.48 39.69
N ALA A 254 23.34 -11.34 40.92
CA ALA A 254 21.95 -11.33 41.32
C ALA A 254 21.24 -9.96 41.23
N LEU A 255 19.91 -10.02 41.16
CA LEU A 255 18.90 -9.11 41.72
C LEU A 255 18.71 -7.68 41.14
N GLY A 256 17.52 -7.48 40.58
CA GLY A 256 16.88 -6.18 40.43
C GLY A 256 15.43 -6.32 39.94
N ALA A 257 14.49 -6.38 40.89
CA ALA A 257 13.06 -6.40 40.61
C ALA A 257 12.59 -5.05 40.06
N GLY A 258 11.94 -5.04 38.92
CA GLY A 258 11.26 -3.89 38.38
C GLY A 258 9.86 -4.29 37.89
N ALA A 259 8.84 -3.77 38.58
CA ALA A 259 7.42 -4.10 38.41
C ALA A 259 6.88 -3.62 37.04
N ALA A 260 6.28 -4.54 36.29
CA ALA A 260 5.44 -4.24 35.16
C ALA A 260 4.07 -3.78 35.64
N VAL A 261 3.66 -2.57 35.27
CA VAL A 261 2.29 -2.08 35.45
C VAL A 261 1.49 -2.46 34.20
N VAL A 262 0.63 -3.47 34.36
CA VAL A 262 -0.39 -3.82 33.36
C VAL A 262 -1.61 -2.96 33.63
N GLY A 263 -1.89 -2.01 32.74
CA GLY A 263 -3.13 -1.24 32.75
C GLY A 263 -4.27 -2.00 32.07
N ALA A 264 -5.11 -2.68 32.84
CA ALA A 264 -6.34 -3.25 32.34
C ALA A 264 -7.44 -2.16 32.31
N GLY A 265 -7.86 -1.74 31.11
CA GLY A 265 -9.04 -0.90 30.92
C GLY A 265 -10.31 -1.73 31.04
N ALA A 266 -11.05 -1.54 32.15
CA ALA A 266 -12.34 -2.18 32.37
C ALA A 266 -13.47 -1.44 31.63
N LEU A 267 -14.14 -2.16 30.74
CA LEU A 267 -15.41 -1.75 30.11
C LEU A 267 -16.55 -1.87 31.14
N VAL A 268 -17.10 -0.74 31.58
CA VAL A 268 -18.27 -0.69 32.46
C VAL A 268 -19.53 -0.70 31.61
N LEU A 269 -20.19 -1.84 31.56
CA LEU A 269 -21.61 -1.96 31.13
C LEU A 269 -22.55 -1.43 32.22
N ARG A 270 -23.20 -0.33 31.95
CA ARG A 270 -24.22 0.26 32.83
C ARG A 270 -25.57 -0.22 32.40
N THR A 271 -26.11 -1.24 33.09
CA THR A 271 -27.51 -1.60 33.08
C THR A 271 -28.25 -0.70 34.05
N GLY A 272 -29.12 0.17 33.53
CA GLY A 272 -30.03 0.98 34.34
C GLY A 272 -31.47 0.58 34.07
N GLY A 273 -32.00 -0.31 34.92
CA GLY A 273 -33.44 -0.53 35.02
C GLY A 273 -34.04 0.50 35.93
N GLY A 274 -35.19 1.05 35.54
CA GLY A 274 -35.97 1.97 36.34
C GLY A 274 -37.40 2.04 35.84
N ARG A 275 -38.24 1.18 36.44
CA ARG A 275 -39.70 1.26 36.32
C ARG A 275 -40.21 2.56 36.95
N HIS A 276 -41.20 3.22 36.34
CA HIS A 276 -42.37 3.72 37.05
C HIS A 276 -43.55 4.05 36.10
N ARG A 277 -44.68 3.46 36.38
CA ARG A 277 -46.07 3.75 36.00
C ARG A 277 -46.63 4.80 36.98
N PRO A 278 -47.92 5.23 36.86
CA PRO A 278 -48.71 5.81 35.78
C PRO A 278 -49.38 7.12 36.23
N GLY A 279 -49.93 7.90 35.32
CA GLY A 279 -50.76 9.07 35.65
C GLY A 279 -51.82 9.33 34.59
N ILE A 280 -53.03 8.93 34.89
CA ILE A 280 -54.27 9.25 34.21
C ILE A 280 -54.62 10.73 34.50
N HIS A 281 -55.00 11.52 33.50
CA HIS A 281 -56.17 12.44 33.60
C HIS A 281 -56.64 12.96 32.24
N ARG A 282 -57.84 12.73 32.01
CA ARG A 282 -58.93 13.31 31.21
C ARG A 282 -58.86 14.85 31.08
N ARG A 283 -59.08 15.37 29.93
CA ARG A 283 -60.25 16.08 29.37
C ARG A 283 -60.07 16.32 27.89
#